data_bdc530ce74920144aad9462a1fc05c6c
#
_entry.id   bdc530ce74920144aad9462a1fc05c6c
#
_cell.length_a   1.000
_cell.length_b   1.000
_cell.length_c   1.000
_cell.angle_alpha   90.00
_cell.angle_beta   90.00
_cell.angle_gamma   90.00
#
_symmetry.space_group_name_H-M   'P 1'
#
loop_
_entity.id
_entity.type
_entity.pdbx_description
1 polymer ?
#
loop_
_entity_poly.entity_id
_entity_poly.type
_entity_poly.pdbx_seq_one_letter_code
_entity_poly.pdbx_strand_id
1 'polypeptide(L)'
;AYEGGSLKMSYNIAVAGKGGTGKTTTCFNLAGALAQNPNNKILLVDGDPQCNLTNDIGLDCSDMDRNNIRTIFDNKKIDPSELIISGVLEKQPNIDIIPSNILLIKTEMLLVSVAGREKLLANYFKNNEEFFSQYTHIIFDTNPNLGVINQNIFYFVDSIILVSDVSLNAIQGAELFSFLWEENIETLGIEN
;
A
#
# COMPACT_ATOMS: atom_id res chain seq x y z
N ALA A 1 -6.92 -19.83 26.57
CA ALA A 1 -8.01 -18.85 26.61
C ALA A 1 -7.43 -17.50 26.19
N TYR A 2 -7.65 -17.04 24.94
CA TYR A 2 -7.38 -15.68 24.50
C TYR A 2 -8.68 -14.91 24.65
N GLU A 3 -8.75 -14.08 25.69
CA GLU A 3 -9.82 -13.11 25.86
C GLU A 3 -9.44 -11.81 25.13
N GLY A 4 -10.31 -11.37 24.22
CA GLY A 4 -10.45 -9.96 23.85
C GLY A 4 -9.60 -9.44 22.68
N GLY A 5 -9.09 -10.28 21.77
CA GLY A 5 -8.46 -9.81 20.54
C GLY A 5 -9.51 -9.61 19.43
N SER A 6 -9.65 -8.39 18.92
CA SER A 6 -10.21 -8.15 17.58
C SER A 6 -9.55 -9.13 16.62
N LEU A 7 -10.33 -9.92 15.88
CA LEU A 7 -9.80 -10.79 14.83
C LEU A 7 -9.07 -9.89 13.82
N LYS A 8 -7.75 -9.95 13.80
CA LYS A 8 -6.95 -9.23 12.80
C LYS A 8 -7.30 -9.82 11.44
N MET A 9 -7.97 -9.05 10.59
CA MET A 9 -8.66 -9.57 9.44
C MET A 9 -7.78 -9.74 8.22
N SER A 10 -6.66 -9.02 8.13
CA SER A 10 -5.67 -9.13 7.06
C SER A 10 -4.26 -8.95 7.59
N TYR A 11 -3.27 -9.48 6.88
CA TYR A 11 -1.87 -9.17 7.09
C TYR A 11 -1.42 -8.13 6.04
N ASN A 12 -1.03 -6.95 6.52
CA ASN A 12 -0.76 -5.78 5.68
C ASN A 12 0.74 -5.58 5.50
N ILE A 13 1.20 -5.53 4.27
CA ILE A 13 2.62 -5.51 3.92
C ILE A 13 2.90 -4.32 3.01
N ALA A 14 3.91 -3.51 3.33
CA ALA A 14 4.46 -2.55 2.40
C ALA A 14 5.77 -3.08 1.80
N VAL A 15 5.97 -2.84 0.51
CA VAL A 15 7.25 -3.10 -0.15
C VAL A 15 7.92 -1.78 -0.44
N ALA A 16 9.03 -1.52 0.23
CA ALA A 16 9.76 -0.27 0.19
C ALA A 16 11.19 -0.45 -0.32
N GLY A 17 11.85 0.63 -0.69
CA GLY A 17 13.24 0.62 -1.15
C GLY A 17 13.51 1.69 -2.20
N LYS A 18 14.77 1.82 -2.59
CA LYS A 18 15.25 2.79 -3.59
C LYS A 18 14.62 2.54 -4.97
N GLY A 19 14.59 3.58 -5.81
CA GLY A 19 14.17 3.45 -7.21
C GLY A 19 15.01 2.41 -7.97
N GLY A 20 14.34 1.54 -8.76
CA GLY A 20 14.99 0.53 -9.59
C GLY A 20 15.41 -0.75 -8.86
N THR A 21 15.11 -0.93 -7.56
CA THR A 21 15.49 -2.14 -6.81
C THR A 21 14.53 -3.32 -7.00
N GLY A 22 13.41 -3.15 -7.70
CA GLY A 22 12.45 -4.23 -7.96
C GLY A 22 11.28 -4.30 -6.96
N LYS A 23 10.90 -3.19 -6.33
CA LYS A 23 9.73 -3.12 -5.42
C LYS A 23 8.46 -3.65 -6.08
N THR A 24 8.05 -3.05 -7.19
CA THR A 24 6.86 -3.45 -7.95
C THR A 24 6.90 -4.93 -8.33
N THR A 25 8.04 -5.40 -8.83
CA THR A 25 8.26 -6.82 -9.16
C THR A 25 8.10 -7.70 -7.92
N THR A 26 8.59 -7.26 -6.76
CA THR A 26 8.45 -8.00 -5.49
C THR A 26 7.00 -8.04 -5.06
N CYS A 27 6.25 -6.92 -5.10
CA CYS A 27 4.83 -6.86 -4.81
C CYS A 27 4.04 -7.85 -5.68
N PHE A 28 4.25 -7.79 -6.98
CA PHE A 28 3.54 -8.63 -7.95
C PHE A 28 3.80 -10.12 -7.72
N ASN A 29 5.07 -10.51 -7.56
CA ASN A 29 5.44 -11.91 -7.35
C ASN A 29 5.02 -12.43 -5.97
N LEU A 30 5.07 -11.60 -4.92
CA LEU A 30 4.58 -11.96 -3.60
C LEU A 30 3.07 -12.23 -3.63
N ALA A 31 2.30 -11.34 -4.26
CA ALA A 31 0.86 -11.54 -4.44
C ALA A 31 0.58 -12.83 -5.21
N GLY A 32 1.29 -13.09 -6.30
CA GLY A 32 1.17 -14.30 -7.10
C GLY A 32 1.50 -15.58 -6.33
N ALA A 33 2.53 -15.54 -5.48
CA ALA A 33 2.90 -16.68 -4.64
C ALA A 33 1.85 -16.97 -3.55
N LEU A 34 1.35 -15.93 -2.88
CA LEU A 34 0.32 -16.05 -1.85
C LEU A 34 -1.02 -16.53 -2.44
N ALA A 35 -1.35 -16.07 -3.64
CA ALA A 35 -2.59 -16.43 -4.34
C ALA A 35 -2.62 -17.88 -4.85
N GLN A 36 -1.51 -18.61 -4.82
CA GLN A 36 -1.51 -20.06 -5.09
C GLN A 36 -2.32 -20.85 -4.07
N ASN A 37 -2.47 -20.33 -2.85
CA ASN A 37 -3.41 -20.89 -1.89
C ASN A 37 -4.82 -20.34 -2.22
N PRO A 38 -5.77 -21.21 -2.62
CA PRO A 38 -7.12 -20.76 -3.02
C PRO A 38 -7.93 -20.13 -1.86
N ASN A 39 -7.51 -20.36 -0.62
CA ASN A 39 -8.13 -19.72 0.56
C ASN A 39 -7.63 -18.29 0.79
N ASN A 40 -6.59 -17.85 0.08
CA ASN A 40 -6.11 -16.49 0.18
C ASN A 40 -6.85 -15.60 -0.84
N LYS A 41 -7.26 -14.42 -0.40
CA LYS A 41 -7.70 -13.32 -1.24
C LYS A 41 -6.77 -12.15 -1.01
N ILE A 42 -6.15 -11.65 -2.07
CA ILE A 42 -5.08 -10.67 -2.03
C ILE A 42 -5.58 -9.34 -2.58
N LEU A 43 -5.31 -8.25 -1.88
CA LEU A 43 -5.49 -6.90 -2.39
C LEU A 43 -4.12 -6.27 -2.65
N LEU A 44 -3.83 -5.96 -3.90
CA LEU A 44 -2.72 -5.10 -4.28
C LEU A 44 -3.15 -3.64 -4.17
N VAL A 45 -2.27 -2.78 -3.69
CA VAL A 45 -2.50 -1.33 -3.64
C VAL A 45 -1.27 -0.62 -4.21
N ASP A 46 -1.47 0.08 -5.32
CA ASP A 46 -0.40 0.86 -5.95
C ASP A 46 -0.35 2.27 -5.32
N GLY A 47 0.66 2.52 -4.51
CA GLY A 47 0.91 3.79 -3.82
C GLY A 47 1.95 4.68 -4.52
N ASP A 48 2.43 4.29 -5.72
CA ASP A 48 3.41 5.06 -6.47
C ASP A 48 2.74 5.91 -7.57
N PRO A 49 2.91 7.23 -7.59
CA PRO A 49 2.42 8.06 -8.71
C PRO A 49 3.06 7.73 -10.07
N GLN A 50 4.13 6.92 -10.11
CA GLN A 50 4.66 6.36 -11.36
C GLN A 50 3.78 5.22 -11.90
N CYS A 51 2.87 4.67 -11.09
CA CYS A 51 1.86 3.68 -11.48
C CYS A 51 2.43 2.40 -12.13
N ASN A 52 3.63 1.99 -11.72
CA ASN A 52 4.26 0.83 -12.36
C ASN A 52 3.43 -0.44 -12.17
N LEU A 53 2.94 -0.70 -10.96
CA LEU A 53 2.10 -1.86 -10.68
C LEU A 53 0.78 -1.80 -11.46
N THR A 54 0.14 -0.63 -11.53
CA THR A 54 -1.09 -0.38 -12.28
C THR A 54 -0.91 -0.69 -13.77
N ASN A 55 0.18 -0.19 -14.36
CA ASN A 55 0.50 -0.40 -15.78
C ASN A 55 0.88 -1.86 -16.08
N ASP A 56 1.64 -2.51 -15.19
CA ASP A 56 2.09 -3.91 -15.37
C ASP A 56 0.93 -4.90 -15.43
N ILE A 57 -0.21 -4.58 -14.81
CA ILE A 57 -1.44 -5.38 -14.89
C ILE A 57 -2.39 -4.93 -16.04
N GLY A 58 -1.95 -4.01 -16.89
CA GLY A 58 -2.68 -3.58 -18.08
C GLY A 58 -3.74 -2.48 -17.85
N LEU A 59 -3.69 -1.77 -16.72
CA LEU A 59 -4.57 -0.64 -16.45
C LEU A 59 -3.88 0.68 -16.84
N ASP A 60 -4.67 1.62 -17.39
CA ASP A 60 -4.16 2.95 -17.74
C ASP A 60 -4.19 3.87 -16.51
N CYS A 61 -3.04 4.32 -16.04
CA CYS A 61 -2.92 5.25 -14.90
C CYS A 61 -3.28 6.70 -15.23
N SER A 62 -3.47 7.03 -16.49
CA SER A 62 -3.95 8.36 -16.93
C SER A 62 -5.48 8.45 -17.02
N ASP A 63 -6.19 7.36 -16.80
CA ASP A 63 -7.65 7.32 -16.73
C ASP A 63 -8.16 8.16 -15.54
N MET A 64 -8.69 9.35 -15.85
CA MET A 64 -9.15 10.31 -14.84
C MET A 64 -10.54 9.98 -14.29
N ASP A 65 -11.29 9.14 -14.98
CA ASP A 65 -12.65 8.74 -14.59
C ASP A 65 -12.64 7.55 -13.62
N ARG A 66 -11.52 6.85 -13.55
CA ARG A 66 -11.37 5.70 -12.66
C ARG A 66 -11.03 6.12 -11.23
N ASN A 67 -11.79 5.58 -10.27
CA ASN A 67 -11.43 5.66 -8.88
C ASN A 67 -10.12 4.88 -8.63
N ASN A 68 -9.31 5.40 -7.71
CA ASN A 68 -7.97 4.91 -7.43
C ASN A 68 -7.55 5.31 -6.01
N ILE A 69 -6.34 4.96 -5.55
CA ILE A 69 -5.86 5.26 -4.20
C ILE A 69 -5.98 6.75 -3.84
N ARG A 70 -5.78 7.65 -4.80
CA ARG A 70 -5.95 9.10 -4.60
C ARG A 70 -7.35 9.44 -4.10
N THR A 71 -8.38 8.74 -4.58
CA THR A 71 -9.77 8.99 -4.23
C THR A 71 -10.02 8.82 -2.73
N ILE A 72 -9.25 7.95 -2.05
CA ILE A 72 -9.31 7.77 -0.58
C ILE A 72 -8.97 9.09 0.14
N PHE A 73 -7.99 9.82 -0.36
CA PHE A 73 -7.54 11.08 0.23
C PHE A 73 -8.45 12.26 -0.13
N ASP A 74 -9.00 12.27 -1.35
CA ASP A 74 -9.89 13.32 -1.85
C ASP A 74 -11.34 13.14 -1.32
N ASN A 75 -11.83 11.89 -1.22
CA ASN A 75 -13.15 11.54 -0.73
C ASN A 75 -13.10 10.37 0.26
N LYS A 76 -12.95 10.67 1.54
CA LYS A 76 -12.82 9.69 2.64
C LYS A 76 -14.06 8.79 2.84
N LYS A 77 -15.15 9.03 2.11
CA LYS A 77 -16.42 8.27 2.18
C LYS A 77 -16.69 7.46 0.92
N ILE A 78 -15.72 7.36 0.01
CA ILE A 78 -15.86 6.51 -1.19
C ILE A 78 -16.12 5.06 -0.75
N ASP A 79 -17.07 4.42 -1.40
CA ASP A 79 -17.34 3.00 -1.17
C ASP A 79 -16.14 2.16 -1.66
N PRO A 80 -15.60 1.24 -0.86
CA PRO A 80 -14.48 0.40 -1.27
C PRO A 80 -14.72 -0.37 -2.58
N SER A 81 -15.96 -0.79 -2.84
CA SER A 81 -16.31 -1.49 -4.09
C SER A 81 -16.13 -0.65 -5.35
N GLU A 82 -16.16 0.67 -5.21
CA GLU A 82 -15.91 1.60 -6.32
C GLU A 82 -14.42 1.85 -6.59
N LEU A 83 -13.55 1.50 -5.64
CA LEU A 83 -12.09 1.66 -5.76
C LEU A 83 -11.41 0.42 -6.34
N ILE A 84 -11.98 -0.76 -6.07
CA ILE A 84 -11.31 -2.03 -6.30
C ILE A 84 -11.68 -2.59 -7.66
N ILE A 85 -10.67 -3.01 -8.40
CA ILE A 85 -10.83 -3.80 -9.61
C ILE A 85 -10.54 -5.25 -9.24
N SER A 86 -11.55 -6.10 -9.38
CA SER A 86 -11.46 -7.50 -8.97
C SER A 86 -10.99 -8.41 -10.10
N GLY A 87 -10.25 -9.47 -9.73
CA GLY A 87 -9.85 -10.52 -10.66
C GLY A 87 -8.96 -10.02 -11.79
N VAL A 88 -8.03 -9.10 -11.50
CA VAL A 88 -7.20 -8.42 -12.51
C VAL A 88 -6.26 -9.35 -13.27
N LEU A 89 -6.03 -10.55 -12.76
CA LEU A 89 -5.20 -11.56 -13.41
C LEU A 89 -6.04 -12.80 -13.74
N GLU A 90 -6.21 -13.09 -15.03
CA GLU A 90 -7.03 -14.21 -15.50
C GLU A 90 -6.67 -15.55 -14.83
N LYS A 91 -5.37 -15.81 -14.60
CA LYS A 91 -4.89 -17.06 -13.98
C LYS A 91 -4.94 -17.06 -12.45
N GLN A 92 -5.20 -15.92 -11.83
CA GLN A 92 -5.24 -15.72 -10.36
C GLN A 92 -6.38 -14.76 -10.01
N PRO A 93 -7.65 -15.20 -10.15
CA PRO A 93 -8.83 -14.36 -9.97
C PRO A 93 -9.05 -13.91 -8.51
N ASN A 94 -8.27 -14.45 -7.58
CA ASN A 94 -8.25 -14.07 -6.16
C ASN A 94 -7.31 -12.89 -5.84
N ILE A 95 -6.77 -12.23 -6.88
CA ILE A 95 -6.01 -10.98 -6.75
C ILE A 95 -6.84 -9.83 -7.28
N ASP A 96 -7.10 -8.86 -6.40
CA ASP A 96 -7.76 -7.60 -6.68
C ASP A 96 -6.75 -6.45 -6.55
N ILE A 97 -7.09 -5.26 -7.10
CA ILE A 97 -6.21 -4.07 -6.99
C ILE A 97 -6.99 -2.79 -6.70
N ILE A 98 -6.38 -1.92 -5.88
CA ILE A 98 -6.62 -0.48 -5.89
C ILE A 98 -5.51 0.16 -6.74
N PRO A 99 -5.83 0.69 -7.93
CA PRO A 99 -4.82 1.24 -8.82
C PRO A 99 -4.31 2.60 -8.36
N SER A 100 -3.17 3.04 -8.89
CA SER A 100 -2.65 4.39 -8.76
C SER A 100 -3.15 5.30 -9.88
N ASN A 101 -2.79 6.60 -9.78
CA ASN A 101 -3.02 7.59 -10.80
C ASN A 101 -1.90 8.64 -10.77
N ILE A 102 -1.50 9.17 -11.93
CA ILE A 102 -0.43 10.17 -12.04
C ILE A 102 -0.68 11.44 -11.23
N LEU A 103 -1.95 11.77 -10.94
CA LEU A 103 -2.32 12.91 -10.10
C LEU A 103 -2.13 12.66 -8.60
N LEU A 104 -1.72 11.46 -8.18
CA LEU A 104 -1.39 11.18 -6.78
C LEU A 104 -0.31 12.12 -6.25
N ILE A 105 0.62 12.54 -7.12
CA ILE A 105 1.65 13.54 -6.77
C ILE A 105 1.03 14.89 -6.35
N LYS A 106 -0.06 15.30 -6.99
CA LYS A 106 -0.78 16.53 -6.63
C LYS A 106 -1.47 16.38 -5.26
N THR A 107 -2.09 15.25 -5.04
CA THR A 107 -2.71 14.92 -3.75
C THR A 107 -1.67 14.95 -2.62
N GLU A 108 -0.49 14.37 -2.83
CA GLU A 108 0.60 14.40 -1.87
C GLU A 108 1.00 15.84 -1.48
N MET A 109 1.12 16.74 -2.46
CA MET A 109 1.42 18.15 -2.21
C MET A 109 0.32 18.84 -1.38
N LEU A 110 -0.94 18.55 -1.65
CA LEU A 110 -2.07 19.13 -0.92
C LEU A 110 -2.16 18.61 0.52
N LEU A 111 -1.78 17.39 0.76
CA LEU A 111 -1.82 16.78 2.09
C LEU A 111 -0.77 17.35 3.05
N VAL A 112 0.29 17.99 2.58
CA VAL A 112 1.37 18.53 3.43
C VAL A 112 0.84 19.44 4.54
N SER A 113 -0.21 20.21 4.29
CA SER A 113 -0.81 21.15 5.25
C SER A 113 -1.98 20.56 6.06
N VAL A 114 -2.34 19.30 5.84
CA VAL A 114 -3.49 18.66 6.52
C VAL A 114 -3.04 18.07 7.86
N ALA A 115 -3.74 18.42 8.94
CA ALA A 115 -3.48 17.84 10.26
C ALA A 115 -3.95 16.38 10.31
N GLY A 116 -3.12 15.49 10.90
CA GLY A 116 -3.40 14.05 10.98
C GLY A 116 -3.38 13.34 9.62
N ARG A 117 -2.70 13.95 8.65
CA ARG A 117 -2.60 13.45 7.26
C ARG A 117 -2.04 12.04 7.17
N GLU A 118 -1.19 11.65 8.10
CA GLU A 118 -0.53 10.34 8.16
C GLU A 118 -1.47 9.18 8.49
N LYS A 119 -2.68 9.46 9.02
CA LYS A 119 -3.66 8.47 9.48
C LYS A 119 -4.86 8.30 8.53
N LEU A 120 -4.89 9.01 7.41
CA LEU A 120 -6.06 9.04 6.52
C LEU A 120 -6.36 7.67 5.92
N LEU A 121 -5.33 6.97 5.45
CA LEU A 121 -5.46 5.62 4.89
C LEU A 121 -5.91 4.62 5.96
N ALA A 122 -5.27 4.61 7.12
CA ALA A 122 -5.63 3.73 8.23
C ALA A 122 -7.08 3.94 8.68
N ASN A 123 -7.50 5.20 8.79
CA ASN A 123 -8.88 5.54 9.13
C ASN A 123 -9.87 5.05 8.07
N TYR A 124 -9.52 5.15 6.79
CA TYR A 124 -10.36 4.65 5.71
C TYR A 124 -10.55 3.14 5.79
N PHE A 125 -9.47 2.38 5.92
CA PHE A 125 -9.53 0.91 6.06
C PHE A 125 -10.30 0.49 7.32
N LYS A 126 -10.07 1.18 8.45
CA LYS A 126 -10.77 0.93 9.71
C LYS A 126 -12.28 1.18 9.59
N ASN A 127 -12.67 2.28 8.95
CA ASN A 127 -14.09 2.63 8.78
C ASN A 127 -14.83 1.68 7.83
N ASN A 128 -14.11 0.91 7.01
CA ASN A 128 -14.63 -0.07 6.07
C ASN A 128 -14.13 -1.48 6.40
N GLU A 129 -13.84 -1.76 7.67
CA GLU A 129 -13.23 -3.01 8.15
C GLU A 129 -14.01 -4.24 7.70
N GLU A 130 -15.34 -4.21 7.75
CA GLU A 130 -16.21 -5.29 7.33
C GLU A 130 -15.97 -5.66 5.86
N PHE A 131 -15.86 -4.66 4.98
CA PHE A 131 -15.58 -4.89 3.56
C PHE A 131 -14.18 -5.50 3.35
N PHE A 132 -13.16 -4.94 4.00
CA PHE A 132 -11.78 -5.40 3.83
C PHE A 132 -11.48 -6.74 4.51
N SER A 133 -12.36 -7.23 5.39
CA SER A 133 -12.23 -8.53 6.08
C SER A 133 -12.17 -9.72 5.13
N GLN A 134 -12.64 -9.56 3.90
CA GLN A 134 -12.54 -10.60 2.87
C GLN A 134 -11.10 -10.86 2.40
N TYR A 135 -10.17 -9.92 2.61
CA TYR A 135 -8.77 -10.06 2.19
C TYR A 135 -7.93 -10.68 3.29
N THR A 136 -7.14 -11.69 2.94
CA THR A 136 -6.15 -12.29 3.84
C THR A 136 -4.86 -11.50 3.90
N HIS A 137 -4.50 -10.85 2.79
CA HIS A 137 -3.31 -10.02 2.67
C HIS A 137 -3.61 -8.75 1.87
N ILE A 138 -3.05 -7.64 2.31
CA ILE A 138 -3.04 -6.37 1.57
C ILE A 138 -1.58 -5.97 1.36
N ILE A 139 -1.18 -5.82 0.10
CA ILE A 139 0.21 -5.57 -0.28
C ILE A 139 0.31 -4.22 -0.98
N PHE A 140 1.10 -3.32 -0.43
CA PHE A 140 1.31 -1.97 -0.93
C PHE A 140 2.63 -1.88 -1.69
N ASP A 141 2.56 -1.45 -2.96
CA ASP A 141 3.73 -0.96 -3.69
C ASP A 141 3.95 0.51 -3.37
N THR A 142 5.16 0.89 -2.95
CA THR A 142 5.46 2.24 -2.49
C THR A 142 6.41 2.96 -3.44
N ASN A 143 6.31 4.28 -3.48
CA ASN A 143 7.32 5.08 -4.18
C ASN A 143 8.66 5.10 -3.40
N PRO A 144 9.76 5.53 -4.01
CA PRO A 144 11.08 5.48 -3.37
C PRO A 144 11.34 6.61 -2.36
N ASN A 145 10.37 7.49 -2.09
CA ASN A 145 10.51 8.60 -1.15
C ASN A 145 9.76 8.35 0.18
N LEU A 146 9.98 9.18 1.19
CA LEU A 146 9.26 9.16 2.48
C LEU A 146 8.17 10.24 2.55
N GLY A 147 7.48 10.47 1.43
CA GLY A 147 6.38 11.43 1.35
C GLY A 147 5.14 11.03 2.14
N VAL A 148 4.13 11.89 2.14
CA VAL A 148 2.90 11.72 2.94
C VAL A 148 2.14 10.44 2.58
N ILE A 149 2.15 10.04 1.32
CA ILE A 149 1.49 8.79 0.89
C ILE A 149 2.16 7.58 1.54
N ASN A 150 3.49 7.50 1.49
CA ASN A 150 4.24 6.43 2.13
C ASN A 150 4.07 6.44 3.66
N GLN A 151 4.03 7.62 4.30
CA GLN A 151 3.75 7.74 5.74
C GLN A 151 2.39 7.13 6.09
N ASN A 152 1.35 7.36 5.26
CA ASN A 152 0.04 6.74 5.43
C ASN A 152 0.09 5.21 5.31
N ILE A 153 0.81 4.70 4.31
CA ILE A 153 0.97 3.26 4.11
C ILE A 153 1.70 2.65 5.31
N PHE A 154 2.83 3.23 5.69
CA PHE A 154 3.65 2.72 6.80
C PHE A 154 2.95 2.80 8.16
N TYR A 155 2.08 3.79 8.36
CA TYR A 155 1.24 3.88 9.57
C TYR A 155 0.21 2.73 9.66
N PHE A 156 -0.19 2.18 8.52
CA PHE A 156 -1.25 1.16 8.43
C PHE A 156 -0.73 -0.28 8.44
N VAL A 157 0.45 -0.53 7.87
CA VAL A 157 0.93 -1.91 7.63
C VAL A 157 1.50 -2.57 8.87
N ASP A 158 1.51 -3.91 8.85
CA ASP A 158 2.06 -4.77 9.90
C ASP A 158 3.55 -5.05 9.70
N SER A 159 4.00 -4.99 8.44
CA SER A 159 5.38 -5.29 8.06
C SER A 159 5.82 -4.50 6.85
N ILE A 160 7.11 -4.19 6.81
CA ILE A 160 7.75 -3.57 5.66
C ILE A 160 8.81 -4.53 5.12
N ILE A 161 8.70 -4.87 3.82
CA ILE A 161 9.74 -5.58 3.08
C ILE A 161 10.63 -4.54 2.42
N LEU A 162 11.86 -4.42 2.88
CA LEU A 162 12.83 -3.50 2.30
C LEU A 162 13.60 -4.19 1.17
N VAL A 163 13.37 -3.75 -0.07
CA VAL A 163 14.05 -4.27 -1.26
C VAL A 163 15.27 -3.41 -1.56
N SER A 164 16.44 -4.05 -1.61
CA SER A 164 17.72 -3.39 -1.82
C SER A 164 18.58 -4.17 -2.82
N ASP A 165 19.43 -3.46 -3.57
CA ASP A 165 20.51 -4.11 -4.32
C ASP A 165 21.71 -4.38 -3.38
N VAL A 166 22.73 -5.06 -3.89
CA VAL A 166 23.93 -5.42 -3.09
C VAL A 166 25.01 -4.33 -3.08
N SER A 167 24.70 -3.11 -3.51
CA SER A 167 25.67 -2.01 -3.49
C SER A 167 25.85 -1.44 -2.08
N LEU A 168 27.04 -0.92 -1.78
CA LEU A 168 27.29 -0.24 -0.51
C LEU A 168 26.31 0.93 -0.27
N ASN A 169 25.97 1.67 -1.32
CA ASN A 169 24.99 2.77 -1.25
C ASN A 169 23.58 2.27 -0.91
N ALA A 170 23.24 1.05 -1.30
CA ALA A 170 21.95 0.47 -1.00
C ALA A 170 21.86 -0.01 0.46
N ILE A 171 22.94 -0.56 1.00
CA ILE A 171 23.03 -0.91 2.43
C ILE A 171 22.88 0.34 3.28
N GLN A 172 23.63 1.41 2.97
CA GLN A 172 23.50 2.70 3.66
C GLN A 172 22.09 3.31 3.53
N GLY A 173 21.47 3.14 2.36
CA GLY A 173 20.08 3.56 2.15
C GLY A 173 19.09 2.78 3.00
N ALA A 174 19.32 1.48 3.19
CA ALA A 174 18.51 0.63 4.06
C ALA A 174 18.65 1.02 5.54
N GLU A 175 19.88 1.27 5.99
CA GLU A 175 20.15 1.76 7.35
C GLU A 175 19.50 3.11 7.61
N LEU A 176 19.62 4.06 6.66
CA LEU A 176 18.98 5.36 6.75
C LEU A 176 17.45 5.24 6.79
N PHE A 177 16.88 4.35 5.96
CA PHE A 177 15.44 4.09 5.97
C PHE A 177 14.98 3.55 7.34
N SER A 178 15.71 2.58 7.90
CA SER A 178 15.39 2.02 9.21
C SER A 178 15.45 3.09 10.31
N PHE A 179 16.48 3.91 10.30
CA PHE A 179 16.63 5.02 11.25
C PHE A 179 15.46 6.03 11.14
N LEU A 180 15.16 6.48 9.92
CA LEU A 180 14.05 7.42 9.69
C LEU A 180 12.68 6.79 10.02
N TRP A 181 12.55 5.48 9.84
CA TRP A 181 11.36 4.77 10.21
C TRP A 181 11.18 4.71 11.74
N GLU A 182 12.25 4.42 12.49
CA GLU A 182 12.22 4.43 13.95
C GLU A 182 11.83 5.82 14.51
N GLU A 183 12.42 6.91 13.97
CA GLU A 183 12.01 8.27 14.33
C GLU A 183 10.53 8.56 14.00
N ASN A 184 10.03 8.05 12.87
CA ASN A 184 8.62 8.20 12.51
C ASN A 184 7.69 7.40 13.42
N ILE A 185 8.04 6.17 13.81
CA ILE A 185 7.26 5.36 14.77
C ILE A 185 7.06 6.14 16.07
N GLU A 186 8.12 6.70 16.65
CA GLU A 186 8.04 7.51 17.87
C GLU A 186 7.16 8.76 17.67
N THR A 187 7.35 9.47 16.58
CA THR A 187 6.62 10.72 16.27
C THR A 187 5.14 10.46 15.98
N LEU A 188 4.81 9.36 15.31
CA LEU A 188 3.44 8.99 14.93
C LEU A 188 2.70 8.24 16.02
N GLY A 189 3.39 7.81 17.10
CA GLY A 189 2.81 7.04 18.20
C GLY A 189 2.29 5.68 17.72
N ILE A 190 3.05 5.03 16.85
CA ILE A 190 2.75 3.66 16.40
C ILE A 190 3.25 2.73 17.51
N GLU A 191 2.32 2.00 18.16
CA GLU A 191 2.67 0.96 19.11
C GLU A 191 3.16 -0.29 18.36
N ASN A 192 4.35 -0.81 18.73
CA ASN A 192 4.93 -2.05 18.19
C ASN A 192 4.22 -3.29 18.71
#